data_626227266952bfa13098a9ee483ca4a9
#
_entry.id   626227266952bfa13098a9ee483ca4a9
#
_cell.length_a   1.000
_cell.length_b   1.000
_cell.length_c   1.000
_cell.angle_alpha   90.00
_cell.angle_beta   90.00
_cell.angle_gamma   90.00
#
_symmetry.space_group_name_H-M   'P 1'
#
loop_
_entity.id
_entity.type
_entity.pdbx_description
1 polymer ?
#
loop_
_entity_poly.entity_id
_entity_poly.type
_entity_poly.pdbx_seq_one_letter_code
_entity_poly.pdbx_strand_id
1 'polypeptide(L)'
;MKRAIHFGAGKIGRGFIGALLSQAGYEVCFAEADPQLVDEINRRRGYTVHVTDEICAELRIAGVSAVRADSGEAVRRLVDADLVTTAVGLGVLPRVAPVIAAGLRARKAAGVAAPLNVVACENGVRATSRLKASVYEALDAPTAAWAERTVGFADCSVDRIVPPVAFPEPLDVAAEAFHEWNVERSAWVGEPPQLSGMHLTDELEAHIERKLFTLNTGHCATAYLGHLKGYVTIAEALADERIFGLVRGAMRQSGEALIRKFGFGRAQHAAYIDSVLRRFRNPWLRDTVARVGHDPARKLSAPLYFSYPITLAAGYGLAVDKLALAAAAAL
;
A
#
# COMPACT_ATOMS: atom_id res chain seq x y z
N MET A 1 22.61 11.72 7.89
CA MET A 1 21.19 11.37 8.11
C MET A 1 20.62 10.95 6.75
N LYS A 2 19.91 9.83 6.65
CA LYS A 2 19.30 9.37 5.40
C LYS A 2 18.12 10.29 5.04
N ARG A 3 17.89 10.51 3.74
CA ARG A 3 16.85 11.42 3.22
C ARG A 3 15.86 10.65 2.35
N ALA A 4 14.58 10.89 2.58
CA ALA A 4 13.53 10.32 1.75
C ALA A 4 12.63 11.43 1.20
N ILE A 5 12.29 11.33 -0.07
CA ILE A 5 11.20 12.10 -0.67
C ILE A 5 10.00 11.18 -0.88
N HIS A 6 8.85 11.57 -0.34
CA HIS A 6 7.61 10.81 -0.44
C HIS A 6 6.56 11.60 -1.20
N PHE A 7 6.17 11.14 -2.37
CA PHE A 7 5.12 11.75 -3.17
C PHE A 7 3.74 11.39 -2.62
N GLY A 8 2.98 12.42 -2.24
CA GLY A 8 1.66 12.31 -1.65
C GLY A 8 1.68 12.38 -0.12
N ALA A 9 1.27 13.52 0.44
CA ALA A 9 1.12 13.73 1.87
C ALA A 9 -0.30 13.44 2.37
N GLY A 10 -1.07 12.64 1.65
CA GLY A 10 -2.40 12.20 2.04
C GLY A 10 -2.39 11.33 3.31
N LYS A 11 -3.56 10.82 3.69
CA LYS A 11 -3.68 9.98 4.91
C LYS A 11 -2.78 8.75 4.85
N ILE A 12 -2.69 8.06 3.70
CA ILE A 12 -1.80 6.90 3.52
C ILE A 12 -0.33 7.32 3.61
N GLY A 13 0.07 8.40 2.92
CA GLY A 13 1.45 8.89 2.96
C GLY A 13 1.90 9.24 4.38
N ARG A 14 1.09 9.97 5.14
CA ARG A 14 1.41 10.32 6.52
C ARG A 14 1.23 9.14 7.49
N GLY A 15 0.13 8.39 7.38
CA GLY A 15 -0.24 7.33 8.32
C GLY A 15 0.50 6.01 8.13
N PHE A 16 1.24 5.84 7.03
CA PHE A 16 1.95 4.60 6.76
C PHE A 16 3.42 4.86 6.39
N ILE A 17 3.72 5.09 5.12
CA ILE A 17 5.10 5.11 4.64
C ILE A 17 5.91 6.25 5.26
N GLY A 18 5.37 7.46 5.29
CA GLY A 18 6.03 8.62 5.92
C GLY A 18 6.31 8.41 7.41
N ALA A 19 5.37 7.77 8.14
CA ALA A 19 5.56 7.43 9.53
C ALA A 19 6.69 6.42 9.72
N LEU A 20 6.73 5.34 8.93
CA LEU A 20 7.78 4.32 9.01
C LEU A 20 9.16 4.89 8.69
N LEU A 21 9.25 5.73 7.66
CA LEU A 21 10.49 6.40 7.28
C LEU A 21 10.99 7.33 8.40
N SER A 22 10.10 8.14 8.98
CA SER A 22 10.45 9.03 10.10
C SER A 22 10.91 8.24 11.33
N GLN A 23 10.23 7.15 11.69
CA GLN A 23 10.65 6.27 12.79
C GLN A 23 12.01 5.62 12.57
N ALA A 24 12.37 5.34 11.32
CA ALA A 24 13.68 4.82 10.96
C ALA A 24 14.77 5.89 10.86
N GLY A 25 14.49 7.13 11.25
CA GLY A 25 15.44 8.23 11.28
C GLY A 25 15.73 8.89 9.95
N TYR A 26 14.83 8.72 8.96
CA TYR A 26 14.92 9.49 7.72
C TYR A 26 14.47 10.94 7.92
N GLU A 27 15.16 11.89 7.31
CA GLU A 27 14.61 13.21 7.01
C GLU A 27 13.57 13.04 5.89
N VAL A 28 12.28 13.15 6.25
CA VAL A 28 11.18 12.95 5.30
C VAL A 28 10.73 14.28 4.72
N CYS A 29 10.83 14.41 3.39
CA CYS A 29 10.22 15.50 2.64
C CYS A 29 9.03 14.96 1.84
N PHE A 30 7.83 15.47 2.12
CA PHE A 30 6.66 15.18 1.32
C PHE A 30 6.63 16.04 0.05
N ALA A 31 6.43 15.43 -1.11
CA ALA A 31 6.13 16.12 -2.35
C ALA A 31 4.61 16.06 -2.58
N GLU A 32 3.92 17.19 -2.39
CA GLU A 32 2.44 17.25 -2.34
C GLU A 32 1.90 18.25 -3.37
N ALA A 33 0.76 17.93 -3.96
CA ALA A 33 0.10 18.79 -4.94
C ALA A 33 -0.71 19.91 -4.30
N ASP A 34 -1.32 19.68 -3.13
CA ASP A 34 -2.09 20.66 -2.40
C ASP A 34 -1.19 21.68 -1.67
N PRO A 35 -1.18 22.97 -2.09
CA PRO A 35 -0.36 23.99 -1.47
C PRO A 35 -0.71 24.23 0.01
N GLN A 36 -1.98 24.11 0.39
CA GLN A 36 -2.40 24.34 1.77
C GLN A 36 -1.83 23.25 2.68
N LEU A 37 -1.79 22.00 2.20
CA LEU A 37 -1.20 20.89 2.94
C LEU A 37 0.33 21.05 3.04
N VAL A 38 0.99 21.54 1.98
CA VAL A 38 2.43 21.86 1.99
C VAL A 38 2.75 22.92 3.05
N ASP A 39 1.98 24.02 3.09
CA ASP A 39 2.18 25.11 4.04
C ASP A 39 1.94 24.63 5.48
N GLU A 40 0.90 23.83 5.71
CA GLU A 40 0.58 23.32 7.03
C GLU A 40 1.65 22.33 7.55
N ILE A 41 2.18 21.44 6.70
CA ILE A 41 3.28 20.55 7.08
C ILE A 41 4.53 21.36 7.44
N ASN A 42 4.87 22.36 6.64
CA ASN A 42 6.06 23.19 6.89
C ASN A 42 5.91 24.07 8.14
N ARG A 43 4.70 24.54 8.44
CA ARG A 43 4.40 25.31 9.65
C ARG A 43 4.53 24.47 10.92
N ARG A 44 3.98 23.23 10.90
CA ARG A 44 3.94 22.35 12.08
C ARG A 44 5.18 21.48 12.21
N ARG A 45 5.77 21.07 11.11
CA ARG A 45 6.92 20.17 11.01
C ARG A 45 6.74 18.83 11.73
N GLY A 46 5.49 18.43 11.94
CA GLY A 46 5.14 17.19 12.62
C GLY A 46 3.64 16.96 12.68
N TYR A 47 3.26 15.76 13.03
CA TYR A 47 1.86 15.32 13.19
C TYR A 47 1.81 14.07 14.06
N THR A 48 0.61 13.68 14.48
CA THR A 48 0.38 12.46 15.25
C THR A 48 -0.31 11.40 14.37
N VAL A 49 0.20 10.18 14.44
CA VAL A 49 -0.52 8.99 13.97
C VAL A 49 -1.19 8.35 15.18
N HIS A 50 -2.51 8.40 15.23
CA HIS A 50 -3.31 7.74 16.25
C HIS A 50 -3.46 6.28 15.88
N VAL A 51 -2.76 5.40 16.59
CA VAL A 51 -2.86 3.96 16.36
C VAL A 51 -4.15 3.45 16.98
N THR A 52 -5.07 3.01 16.12
CA THR A 52 -6.40 2.54 16.49
C THR A 52 -6.43 1.02 16.57
N ASP A 53 -6.17 0.50 17.76
CA ASP A 53 -6.23 -0.93 18.07
C ASP A 53 -6.80 -1.12 19.48
N GLU A 54 -6.85 -2.35 20.02
CA GLU A 54 -7.25 -2.63 21.41
C GLU A 54 -6.45 -1.77 22.41
N ILE A 55 -5.19 -1.49 22.11
CA ILE A 55 -4.34 -0.53 22.83
C ILE A 55 -4.14 0.69 21.92
N CYS A 56 -4.88 1.76 22.19
CA CYS A 56 -4.67 3.03 21.50
C CYS A 56 -3.30 3.61 21.88
N ALA A 57 -2.52 3.97 20.89
CA ALA A 57 -1.23 4.61 21.05
C ALA A 57 -1.10 5.83 20.15
N GLU A 58 -0.28 6.79 20.55
CA GLU A 58 0.07 7.94 19.74
C GLU A 58 1.52 7.83 19.26
N LEU A 59 1.69 7.90 17.97
CA LEU A 59 2.99 7.95 17.35
C LEU A 59 3.24 9.39 16.87
N ARG A 60 4.10 10.11 17.55
CA ARG A 60 4.47 11.48 17.18
C ARG A 60 5.55 11.45 16.11
N ILE A 61 5.24 12.06 14.98
CA ILE A 61 6.14 12.25 13.84
C ILE A 61 6.63 13.68 13.87
N ALA A 62 7.95 13.87 13.81
CA ALA A 62 8.57 15.19 13.89
C ALA A 62 9.66 15.36 12.82
N GLY A 63 10.05 16.61 12.54
CA GLY A 63 11.13 16.94 11.62
C GLY A 63 10.78 16.76 10.14
N VAL A 64 9.51 16.56 9.80
CA VAL A 64 9.05 16.47 8.42
C VAL A 64 8.99 17.83 7.74
N SER A 65 9.12 17.82 6.42
CA SER A 65 8.95 19.00 5.56
C SER A 65 8.10 18.64 4.34
N ALA A 66 7.66 19.65 3.60
CA ALA A 66 6.96 19.43 2.35
C ALA A 66 7.37 20.42 1.28
N VAL A 67 7.25 20.01 0.02
CA VAL A 67 7.44 20.85 -1.17
C VAL A 67 6.30 20.60 -2.15
N ARG A 68 6.07 21.56 -3.05
CA ARG A 68 5.14 21.32 -4.17
C ARG A 68 5.69 20.23 -5.06
N ALA A 69 4.86 19.21 -5.35
CA ALA A 69 5.25 18.02 -6.10
C ALA A 69 5.76 18.33 -7.52
N ASP A 70 5.28 19.41 -8.13
CA ASP A 70 5.61 19.89 -9.47
C ASP A 70 6.70 20.97 -9.50
N SER A 71 7.40 21.21 -8.38
CA SER A 71 8.35 22.31 -8.23
C SER A 71 9.79 21.91 -8.51
N GLY A 72 10.64 22.91 -8.83
CA GLY A 72 12.09 22.76 -8.89
C GLY A 72 12.70 22.33 -7.55
N GLU A 73 12.03 22.60 -6.41
CA GLU A 73 12.48 22.14 -5.11
C GLU A 73 12.32 20.61 -4.97
N ALA A 74 11.21 20.02 -5.46
CA ALA A 74 11.05 18.57 -5.49
C ALA A 74 12.18 17.91 -6.30
N VAL A 75 12.55 18.50 -7.43
CA VAL A 75 13.70 18.04 -8.23
C VAL A 75 15.01 18.14 -7.44
N ARG A 76 15.26 19.23 -6.70
CA ARG A 76 16.46 19.36 -5.86
C ARG A 76 16.51 18.30 -4.75
N ARG A 77 15.38 18.02 -4.09
CA ARG A 77 15.29 16.99 -3.05
C ARG A 77 15.59 15.58 -3.58
N LEU A 78 15.29 15.31 -4.85
CA LEU A 78 15.63 14.03 -5.50
C LEU A 78 17.14 13.85 -5.70
N VAL A 79 17.92 14.93 -5.81
CA VAL A 79 19.38 14.83 -5.99
C VAL A 79 20.03 14.17 -4.77
N ASP A 80 19.62 14.56 -3.58
CA ASP A 80 20.22 14.10 -2.32
C ASP A 80 19.43 12.96 -1.64
N ALA A 81 18.37 12.46 -2.27
CA ALA A 81 17.54 11.41 -1.70
C ALA A 81 18.24 10.05 -1.71
N ASP A 82 18.05 9.27 -0.65
CA ASP A 82 18.42 7.86 -0.56
C ASP A 82 17.26 6.95 -0.97
N LEU A 83 16.03 7.45 -0.81
CA LEU A 83 14.81 6.70 -1.11
C LEU A 83 13.72 7.63 -1.63
N VAL A 84 13.06 7.19 -2.70
CA VAL A 84 11.85 7.80 -3.26
C VAL A 84 10.69 6.86 -3.07
N THR A 85 9.60 7.34 -2.49
CA THR A 85 8.38 6.55 -2.33
C THR A 85 7.15 7.33 -2.79
N THR A 86 6.07 6.65 -3.15
CA THR A 86 4.80 7.29 -3.56
C THR A 86 3.59 6.70 -2.83
N ALA A 87 2.59 7.52 -2.57
CA ALA A 87 1.24 7.12 -2.17
C ALA A 87 0.23 8.16 -2.72
N VAL A 88 0.17 8.29 -4.03
CA VAL A 88 -0.62 9.29 -4.77
C VAL A 88 -1.82 8.70 -5.51
N GLY A 89 -1.91 7.37 -5.58
CA GLY A 89 -2.86 6.63 -6.40
C GLY A 89 -2.32 6.33 -7.80
N LEU A 90 -2.66 5.14 -8.32
CA LEU A 90 -2.14 4.63 -9.60
C LEU A 90 -2.33 5.59 -10.78
N GLY A 91 -3.47 6.29 -10.84
CA GLY A 91 -3.78 7.25 -11.91
C GLY A 91 -2.93 8.52 -11.88
N VAL A 92 -2.24 8.81 -10.78
CA VAL A 92 -1.40 10.00 -10.61
C VAL A 92 0.08 9.70 -10.91
N LEU A 93 0.51 8.44 -10.87
CA LEU A 93 1.90 8.05 -11.13
C LEU A 93 2.48 8.64 -12.42
N PRO A 94 1.75 8.70 -13.57
CA PRO A 94 2.26 9.34 -14.78
C PRO A 94 2.59 10.84 -14.62
N ARG A 95 1.96 11.53 -13.66
CA ARG A 95 2.25 12.95 -13.37
C ARG A 95 3.49 13.11 -12.48
N VAL A 96 3.81 12.12 -11.67
CA VAL A 96 5.02 12.10 -10.82
C VAL A 96 6.26 11.74 -11.64
N ALA A 97 6.12 10.91 -12.66
CA ALA A 97 7.22 10.40 -13.47
C ALA A 97 8.13 11.50 -14.08
N PRO A 98 7.64 12.60 -14.67
CA PRO A 98 8.49 13.65 -15.21
C PRO A 98 9.34 14.34 -14.14
N VAL A 99 8.84 14.49 -12.92
CA VAL A 99 9.58 15.10 -11.79
C VAL A 99 10.71 14.18 -11.35
N ILE A 100 10.43 12.86 -11.24
CA ILE A 100 11.48 11.87 -10.94
C ILE A 100 12.53 11.86 -12.06
N ALA A 101 12.13 11.86 -13.33
CA ALA A 101 13.06 11.91 -14.46
C ALA A 101 13.94 13.16 -14.43
N ALA A 102 13.38 14.33 -14.11
CA ALA A 102 14.15 15.56 -13.93
C ALA A 102 15.15 15.46 -12.77
N GLY A 103 14.73 14.86 -11.65
CA GLY A 103 15.59 14.56 -10.50
C GLY A 103 16.75 13.64 -10.86
N LEU A 104 16.50 12.58 -11.65
CA LEU A 104 17.55 11.65 -12.10
C LEU A 104 18.56 12.34 -13.02
N ARG A 105 18.10 13.20 -13.95
CA ARG A 105 19.02 14.03 -14.76
C ARG A 105 19.89 14.94 -13.90
N ALA A 106 19.29 15.62 -12.92
CA ALA A 106 20.00 16.51 -12.01
C ALA A 106 21.01 15.72 -11.15
N ARG A 107 20.62 14.56 -10.63
CA ARG A 107 21.47 13.67 -9.84
C ARG A 107 22.69 13.18 -10.63
N LYS A 108 22.49 12.74 -11.88
CA LYS A 108 23.57 12.37 -12.81
C LYS A 108 24.49 13.56 -13.09
N ALA A 109 23.94 14.74 -13.39
CA ALA A 109 24.72 15.94 -13.66
C ALA A 109 25.55 16.39 -12.47
N ALA A 110 25.04 16.17 -11.25
CA ALA A 110 25.77 16.42 -9.99
C ALA A 110 26.83 15.34 -9.64
N GLY A 111 26.97 14.30 -10.47
CA GLY A 111 27.94 13.22 -10.24
C GLY A 111 27.66 12.34 -9.01
N VAL A 112 26.41 12.29 -8.54
CA VAL A 112 26.04 11.49 -7.37
C VAL A 112 26.10 10.00 -7.72
N ALA A 113 27.03 9.29 -7.09
CA ALA A 113 27.25 7.86 -7.29
C ALA A 113 26.46 6.96 -6.32
N ALA A 114 25.94 7.52 -5.23
CA ALA A 114 25.18 6.76 -4.25
C ALA A 114 23.92 6.14 -4.89
N PRO A 115 23.56 4.89 -4.56
CA PRO A 115 22.37 4.24 -5.08
C PRO A 115 21.09 4.99 -4.65
N LEU A 116 20.08 4.96 -5.50
CA LEU A 116 18.74 5.46 -5.21
C LEU A 116 17.74 4.34 -5.42
N ASN A 117 16.78 4.19 -4.53
CA ASN A 117 15.67 3.28 -4.76
C ASN A 117 14.34 4.05 -4.87
N VAL A 118 13.51 3.64 -5.82
CA VAL A 118 12.17 4.18 -6.06
C VAL A 118 11.18 3.06 -5.81
N VAL A 119 10.19 3.31 -4.94
CA VAL A 119 9.16 2.33 -4.57
C VAL A 119 7.78 2.99 -4.59
N ALA A 120 6.93 2.58 -5.51
CA ALA A 120 5.55 3.05 -5.56
C ALA A 120 4.67 2.25 -4.59
N CYS A 121 4.39 2.83 -3.40
CA CYS A 121 3.62 2.22 -2.33
C CYS A 121 2.11 2.38 -2.56
N GLU A 122 1.65 1.92 -3.70
CA GLU A 122 0.27 2.06 -4.15
C GLU A 122 -0.54 0.77 -3.93
N ASN A 123 -1.85 0.91 -3.81
CA ASN A 123 -2.73 -0.26 -3.78
C ASN A 123 -2.99 -0.79 -5.20
N GLY A 124 -1.97 -1.40 -5.79
CA GLY A 124 -2.03 -1.92 -7.15
C GLY A 124 -0.87 -2.86 -7.47
N VAL A 125 -1.09 -3.70 -8.48
CA VAL A 125 -0.09 -4.66 -8.95
C VAL A 125 0.93 -3.96 -9.84
N ARG A 126 2.24 -4.20 -9.57
CA ARG A 126 3.35 -3.69 -10.37
C ARG A 126 3.34 -2.16 -10.55
N ALA A 127 3.04 -1.44 -9.46
CA ALA A 127 2.94 0.02 -9.49
C ALA A 127 4.28 0.68 -9.79
N THR A 128 5.38 0.17 -9.22
CA THR A 128 6.72 0.71 -9.45
C THR A 128 7.21 0.41 -10.87
N SER A 129 6.93 -0.78 -11.40
CA SER A 129 7.24 -1.11 -12.80
C SER A 129 6.53 -0.17 -13.78
N ARG A 130 5.26 0.19 -13.51
CA ARG A 130 4.51 1.18 -14.31
C ARG A 130 5.13 2.56 -14.19
N LEU A 131 5.49 2.98 -12.98
CA LEU A 131 6.18 4.25 -12.75
C LEU A 131 7.53 4.28 -13.46
N LYS A 132 8.32 3.18 -13.38
CA LYS A 132 9.60 3.04 -14.12
C LYS A 132 9.41 3.29 -15.60
N ALA A 133 8.43 2.64 -16.23
CA ALA A 133 8.16 2.82 -17.66
C ALA A 133 7.93 4.30 -18.00
N SER A 134 7.05 4.99 -17.26
CA SER A 134 6.77 6.42 -17.49
C SER A 134 7.98 7.32 -17.19
N VAL A 135 8.83 6.98 -16.22
CA VAL A 135 10.06 7.72 -15.94
C VAL A 135 11.04 7.57 -17.10
N TYR A 136 11.21 6.34 -17.62
CA TYR A 136 12.14 6.06 -18.71
C TYR A 136 11.70 6.67 -20.04
N GLU A 137 10.40 6.78 -20.30
CA GLU A 137 9.86 7.53 -21.44
C GLU A 137 10.28 9.02 -21.41
N ALA A 138 10.46 9.59 -20.22
CA ALA A 138 10.86 10.98 -20.04
C ALA A 138 12.38 11.19 -19.97
N LEU A 139 13.21 10.14 -19.96
CA LEU A 139 14.66 10.24 -19.88
C LEU A 139 15.31 10.30 -21.28
N ASP A 140 16.45 10.99 -21.36
CA ASP A 140 17.38 10.84 -22.48
C ASP A 140 18.16 9.53 -22.34
N ALA A 141 18.64 8.98 -23.48
CA ALA A 141 19.34 7.70 -23.52
C ALA A 141 20.58 7.62 -22.61
N PRO A 142 21.45 8.66 -22.50
CA PRO A 142 22.57 8.63 -21.58
C PRO A 142 22.15 8.60 -20.10
N THR A 143 21.05 9.23 -19.74
CA THR A 143 20.54 9.21 -18.37
C THR A 143 19.84 7.89 -18.05
N ALA A 144 19.10 7.32 -19.01
CA ALA A 144 18.49 6.00 -18.86
C ALA A 144 19.57 4.93 -18.62
N ALA A 145 20.64 4.92 -19.42
CA ALA A 145 21.75 3.97 -19.25
C ALA A 145 22.50 4.13 -17.91
N TRP A 146 22.58 5.34 -17.37
CA TRP A 146 23.12 5.59 -16.04
C TRP A 146 22.15 5.08 -14.96
N ALA A 147 20.86 5.37 -15.08
CA ALA A 147 19.85 4.99 -14.11
C ALA A 147 19.72 3.46 -13.98
N GLU A 148 19.87 2.69 -15.08
CA GLU A 148 19.86 1.22 -15.03
C GLU A 148 20.91 0.62 -14.09
N ARG A 149 22.01 1.33 -13.84
CA ARG A 149 23.11 0.86 -12.99
C ARG A 149 23.05 1.39 -11.57
N THR A 150 22.33 2.49 -11.33
CA THR A 150 22.41 3.24 -10.08
C THR A 150 21.07 3.42 -9.38
N VAL A 151 19.96 3.14 -10.07
CA VAL A 151 18.62 3.37 -9.54
C VAL A 151 17.81 2.07 -9.54
N GLY A 152 17.41 1.63 -8.36
CA GLY A 152 16.46 0.53 -8.19
C GLY A 152 15.02 1.01 -8.34
N PHE A 153 14.22 0.26 -9.09
CA PHE A 153 12.78 0.45 -9.17
C PHE A 153 12.11 -0.84 -8.69
N ALA A 154 11.91 -0.95 -7.37
CA ALA A 154 11.44 -2.17 -6.75
C ALA A 154 9.92 -2.15 -6.57
N ASP A 155 9.23 -3.13 -7.15
CA ASP A 155 7.81 -3.33 -6.90
C ASP A 155 7.57 -3.72 -5.44
N CYS A 156 6.38 -3.45 -4.92
CA CYS A 156 6.05 -3.78 -3.55
C CYS A 156 4.59 -4.19 -3.36
N SER A 157 4.33 -4.81 -2.22
CA SER A 157 3.01 -5.00 -1.64
C SER A 157 2.95 -4.28 -0.31
N VAL A 158 1.96 -3.42 -0.13
CA VAL A 158 1.73 -2.65 1.09
C VAL A 158 0.40 -3.03 1.73
N ASP A 159 0.38 -3.19 3.05
CA ASP A 159 -0.81 -3.52 3.81
C ASP A 159 -0.82 -2.77 5.15
N ARG A 160 -1.69 -1.79 5.26
CA ARG A 160 -2.09 -1.08 6.47
C ARG A 160 -3.43 -0.41 6.23
N ILE A 161 -4.39 -0.58 7.12
CA ILE A 161 -5.64 0.17 7.08
C ILE A 161 -5.43 1.53 7.71
N VAL A 162 -5.71 2.58 6.93
CA VAL A 162 -5.69 3.99 7.37
C VAL A 162 -7.11 4.51 7.17
N PRO A 163 -7.93 4.54 8.23
CA PRO A 163 -9.33 4.92 8.12
C PRO A 163 -9.49 6.42 7.88
N PRO A 164 -10.60 6.86 7.25
CA PRO A 164 -10.84 8.27 6.92
C PRO A 164 -11.36 9.08 8.13
N VAL A 165 -10.74 8.90 9.30
CA VAL A 165 -11.11 9.66 10.50
C VAL A 165 -10.59 11.10 10.37
N ALA A 166 -11.39 12.06 10.84
CA ALA A 166 -10.98 13.45 10.97
C ALA A 166 -10.59 13.76 12.41
N PHE A 167 -9.56 14.57 12.57
CA PHE A 167 -9.06 15.04 13.86
C PHE A 167 -9.15 16.57 13.92
N PRO A 168 -9.20 17.18 15.13
CA PRO A 168 -9.08 18.62 15.29
C PRO A 168 -7.78 19.18 14.69
N GLU A 169 -6.70 18.42 14.83
CA GLU A 169 -5.42 18.72 14.21
C GLU A 169 -5.40 18.23 12.75
N PRO A 170 -5.26 19.13 11.76
CA PRO A 170 -5.50 18.82 10.35
C PRO A 170 -4.51 17.83 9.72
N LEU A 171 -3.31 17.71 10.31
CA LEU A 171 -2.31 16.75 9.84
C LEU A 171 -2.41 15.37 10.49
N ASP A 172 -3.12 15.24 11.61
CA ASP A 172 -3.25 13.98 12.31
C ASP A 172 -4.02 12.96 11.50
N VAL A 173 -3.63 11.70 11.65
CA VAL A 173 -4.23 10.57 10.94
C VAL A 173 -4.41 9.38 11.87
N ALA A 174 -5.41 8.56 11.61
CA ALA A 174 -5.55 7.26 12.26
C ALA A 174 -4.89 6.18 11.39
N ALA A 175 -4.35 5.15 12.03
CA ALA A 175 -3.88 3.95 11.35
C ALA A 175 -4.01 2.74 12.31
N GLU A 176 -4.20 1.54 11.76
CA GLU A 176 -4.11 0.32 12.57
C GLU A 176 -2.66 0.05 13.01
N ALA A 177 -2.46 -0.76 14.05
CA ALA A 177 -1.13 -1.16 14.49
C ALA A 177 -0.41 -2.03 13.46
N PHE A 178 -1.16 -2.94 12.82
CA PHE A 178 -0.61 -3.83 11.80
C PHE A 178 -0.09 -3.04 10.59
N HIS A 179 1.06 -3.42 10.10
CA HIS A 179 1.60 -2.96 8.82
C HIS A 179 2.54 -3.99 8.23
N GLU A 180 2.53 -4.10 6.90
CA GLU A 180 3.42 -4.95 6.13
C GLU A 180 3.82 -4.23 4.84
N TRP A 181 5.11 -4.24 4.54
CA TRP A 181 5.67 -3.64 3.33
C TRP A 181 6.69 -4.61 2.72
N ASN A 182 6.24 -5.46 1.80
CA ASN A 182 7.09 -6.39 1.08
C ASN A 182 7.59 -5.75 -0.20
N VAL A 183 8.90 -5.74 -0.41
CA VAL A 183 9.57 -5.07 -1.54
C VAL A 183 10.40 -6.09 -2.31
N GLU A 184 10.36 -6.03 -3.63
CA GLU A 184 11.10 -6.91 -4.51
C GLU A 184 12.61 -6.74 -4.34
N ARG A 185 13.30 -7.82 -3.92
CA ARG A 185 14.74 -7.79 -3.67
C ARG A 185 15.55 -7.61 -4.94
N SER A 186 15.19 -8.29 -6.01
CA SER A 186 15.95 -8.33 -7.26
C SER A 186 16.10 -6.96 -7.94
N ALA A 187 15.16 -6.04 -7.68
CA ALA A 187 15.15 -4.68 -8.22
C ALA A 187 15.72 -3.62 -7.26
N TRP A 188 16.18 -4.03 -6.06
CA TRP A 188 16.79 -3.14 -5.07
C TRP A 188 18.29 -2.97 -5.33
N VAL A 189 18.78 -1.74 -5.24
CA VAL A 189 20.22 -1.42 -5.44
C VAL A 189 20.83 -0.96 -4.12
N GLY A 190 22.03 -1.49 -3.79
CA GLY A 190 22.75 -1.17 -2.57
C GLY A 190 22.20 -1.87 -1.33
N GLU A 191 22.67 -1.45 -0.16
CA GLU A 191 22.27 -2.04 1.11
C GLU A 191 20.83 -1.63 1.48
N PRO A 192 19.98 -2.59 1.85
CA PRO A 192 18.62 -2.29 2.27
C PRO A 192 18.58 -1.53 3.58
N PRO A 193 17.66 -0.56 3.74
CA PRO A 193 17.48 0.10 5.01
C PRO A 193 16.82 -0.84 6.03
N GLN A 194 17.15 -0.67 7.30
CA GLN A 194 16.45 -1.31 8.39
C GLN A 194 15.19 -0.48 8.71
N LEU A 195 14.07 -0.85 8.14
CA LEU A 195 12.75 -0.23 8.35
C LEU A 195 11.81 -1.25 8.99
N SER A 196 11.19 -0.88 10.10
CA SER A 196 10.17 -1.74 10.72
C SER A 196 9.05 -2.03 9.71
N GLY A 197 8.68 -3.31 9.57
CA GLY A 197 7.63 -3.73 8.66
C GLY A 197 7.99 -3.77 7.17
N MET A 198 9.21 -3.34 6.78
CA MET A 198 9.72 -3.51 5.41
C MET A 198 10.53 -4.80 5.30
N HIS A 199 10.18 -5.64 4.33
CA HIS A 199 10.85 -6.90 4.05
C HIS A 199 11.23 -6.99 2.58
N LEU A 200 12.52 -7.20 2.27
CA LEU A 200 12.93 -7.57 0.92
C LEU A 200 12.64 -9.04 0.69
N THR A 201 11.94 -9.34 -0.39
CA THR A 201 11.52 -10.71 -0.74
C THR A 201 11.83 -11.04 -2.19
N ASP A 202 12.17 -12.29 -2.43
CA ASP A 202 12.30 -12.85 -3.78
C ASP A 202 10.97 -13.42 -4.29
N GLU A 203 9.94 -13.47 -3.41
CA GLU A 203 8.62 -14.05 -3.69
C GLU A 203 7.51 -12.98 -3.62
N LEU A 204 7.76 -11.79 -4.19
CA LEU A 204 6.80 -10.67 -4.11
C LEU A 204 5.42 -11.03 -4.67
N GLU A 205 5.35 -11.83 -5.74
CA GLU A 205 4.08 -12.27 -6.34
C GLU A 205 3.22 -13.05 -5.33
N ALA A 206 3.85 -13.92 -4.53
CA ALA A 206 3.16 -14.67 -3.49
C ALA A 206 2.55 -13.74 -2.43
N HIS A 207 3.27 -12.69 -2.02
CA HIS A 207 2.76 -11.69 -1.07
C HIS A 207 1.62 -10.85 -1.67
N ILE A 208 1.75 -10.43 -2.94
CA ILE A 208 0.70 -9.69 -3.64
C ILE A 208 -0.58 -10.53 -3.74
N GLU A 209 -0.48 -11.76 -4.23
CA GLU A 209 -1.64 -12.64 -4.39
C GLU A 209 -2.25 -13.03 -3.04
N ARG A 210 -1.43 -13.30 -2.01
CA ARG A 210 -1.92 -13.55 -0.66
C ARG A 210 -2.78 -12.39 -0.15
N LYS A 211 -2.30 -11.14 -0.31
CA LYS A 211 -3.08 -9.97 0.07
C LYS A 211 -4.35 -9.83 -0.77
N LEU A 212 -4.24 -9.89 -2.09
CA LEU A 212 -5.39 -9.68 -2.99
C LEU A 212 -6.47 -10.74 -2.80
N PHE A 213 -6.08 -12.00 -2.72
CA PHE A 213 -7.02 -13.12 -2.77
C PHE A 213 -7.40 -13.68 -1.40
N THR A 214 -6.78 -13.19 -0.33
CA THR A 214 -7.22 -13.48 1.05
C THR A 214 -7.82 -12.23 1.69
N LEU A 215 -7.02 -11.16 1.88
CA LEU A 215 -7.47 -9.96 2.57
C LEU A 215 -8.54 -9.21 1.76
N ASN A 216 -8.22 -8.79 0.52
CA ASN A 216 -9.15 -7.98 -0.25
C ASN A 216 -10.41 -8.74 -0.63
N THR A 217 -10.30 -10.05 -0.93
CA THR A 217 -11.45 -10.93 -1.14
C THR A 217 -12.34 -11.01 0.09
N GLY A 218 -11.76 -11.26 1.27
CA GLY A 218 -12.51 -11.31 2.53
C GLY A 218 -13.17 -9.98 2.87
N HIS A 219 -12.46 -8.87 2.62
CA HIS A 219 -12.98 -7.52 2.85
C HIS A 219 -14.19 -7.20 1.96
N CYS A 220 -14.08 -7.47 0.66
CA CYS A 220 -15.19 -7.26 -0.28
C CYS A 220 -16.36 -8.21 0.01
N ALA A 221 -16.09 -9.48 0.31
CA ALA A 221 -17.13 -10.43 0.70
C ALA A 221 -17.92 -9.96 1.92
N THR A 222 -17.22 -9.45 2.94
CA THR A 222 -17.86 -8.85 4.12
C THR A 222 -18.74 -7.67 3.75
N ALA A 223 -18.23 -6.78 2.88
CA ALA A 223 -18.97 -5.59 2.47
C ALA A 223 -20.24 -5.94 1.70
N TYR A 224 -20.18 -6.86 0.73
CA TYR A 224 -21.34 -7.22 -0.07
C TYR A 224 -22.40 -7.97 0.74
N LEU A 225 -22.00 -8.96 1.53
CA LEU A 225 -22.91 -9.67 2.43
C LEU A 225 -23.49 -8.75 3.50
N GLY A 226 -22.70 -7.82 4.03
CA GLY A 226 -23.12 -6.79 4.97
C GLY A 226 -24.12 -5.82 4.37
N HIS A 227 -23.91 -5.40 3.11
CA HIS A 227 -24.83 -4.54 2.37
C HIS A 227 -26.20 -5.18 2.21
N LEU A 228 -26.28 -6.44 1.82
CA LEU A 228 -27.53 -7.19 1.69
C LEU A 228 -28.30 -7.32 3.01
N LYS A 229 -27.62 -7.20 4.15
CA LYS A 229 -28.23 -7.24 5.48
C LYS A 229 -28.46 -5.85 6.11
N GLY A 230 -28.06 -4.77 5.42
CA GLY A 230 -28.21 -3.40 5.89
C GLY A 230 -27.21 -2.95 6.97
N TYR A 231 -26.09 -3.68 7.15
CA TYR A 231 -25.01 -3.26 8.07
C TYR A 231 -24.27 -2.03 7.53
N VAL A 232 -23.86 -1.15 8.43
CA VAL A 232 -23.17 0.11 8.08
C VAL A 232 -21.65 -0.08 8.03
N THR A 233 -21.12 -0.86 8.97
CA THR A 233 -19.66 -1.08 9.11
C THR A 233 -19.27 -2.53 8.87
N ILE A 234 -18.01 -2.73 8.49
CA ILE A 234 -17.41 -4.06 8.31
C ILE A 234 -17.40 -4.83 9.64
N ALA A 235 -17.15 -4.15 10.76
CA ALA A 235 -17.15 -4.77 12.08
C ALA A 235 -18.54 -5.28 12.47
N GLU A 236 -19.61 -4.49 12.23
CA GLU A 236 -21.00 -4.93 12.44
C GLU A 236 -21.34 -6.13 11.57
N ALA A 237 -20.98 -6.11 10.28
CA ALA A 237 -21.24 -7.23 9.38
C ALA A 237 -20.54 -8.52 9.85
N LEU A 238 -19.32 -8.45 10.38
CA LEU A 238 -18.60 -9.61 10.91
C LEU A 238 -19.01 -10.02 12.34
N ALA A 239 -19.85 -9.24 13.02
CA ALA A 239 -20.52 -9.66 14.24
C ALA A 239 -21.66 -10.64 13.98
N ASP A 240 -22.24 -10.64 12.74
CA ASP A 240 -23.17 -11.67 12.29
C ASP A 240 -22.42 -12.98 12.03
N GLU A 241 -22.70 -14.02 12.83
CA GLU A 241 -22.03 -15.32 12.76
C GLU A 241 -22.22 -16.03 11.40
N ARG A 242 -23.33 -15.76 10.68
CA ARG A 242 -23.55 -16.31 9.34
C ARG A 242 -22.63 -15.66 8.31
N ILE A 243 -22.51 -14.32 8.36
CA ILE A 243 -21.59 -13.59 7.49
C ILE A 243 -20.16 -14.00 7.81
N PHE A 244 -19.79 -14.04 9.10
CA PHE A 244 -18.46 -14.47 9.53
C PHE A 244 -18.08 -15.86 9.00
N GLY A 245 -18.99 -16.85 9.15
CA GLY A 245 -18.76 -18.20 8.66
C GLY A 245 -18.60 -18.27 7.14
N LEU A 246 -19.39 -17.49 6.37
CA LEU A 246 -19.28 -17.42 4.92
C LEU A 246 -17.96 -16.76 4.47
N VAL A 247 -17.63 -15.63 5.05
CA VAL A 247 -16.39 -14.89 4.72
C VAL A 247 -15.15 -15.72 5.06
N ARG A 248 -15.10 -16.30 6.26
CA ARG A 248 -13.98 -17.19 6.65
C ARG A 248 -13.88 -18.39 5.72
N GLY A 249 -15.02 -18.96 5.30
CA GLY A 249 -15.09 -20.07 4.34
C GLY A 249 -14.52 -19.66 2.97
N ALA A 250 -14.92 -18.51 2.44
CA ALA A 250 -14.42 -17.98 1.18
C ALA A 250 -12.92 -17.72 1.22
N MET A 251 -12.42 -17.10 2.31
CA MET A 251 -10.98 -16.88 2.50
C MET A 251 -10.19 -18.19 2.59
N ARG A 252 -10.75 -19.24 3.20
CA ARG A 252 -10.12 -20.57 3.25
C ARG A 252 -10.09 -21.23 1.88
N GLN A 253 -11.14 -21.12 1.08
CA GLN A 253 -11.17 -21.67 -0.29
C GLN A 253 -10.14 -20.99 -1.18
N SER A 254 -10.06 -19.67 -1.15
CA SER A 254 -9.00 -18.93 -1.83
C SER A 254 -7.62 -19.29 -1.29
N GLY A 255 -7.47 -19.36 0.02
CA GLY A 255 -6.21 -19.68 0.70
C GLY A 255 -5.68 -21.08 0.34
N GLU A 256 -6.55 -22.08 0.19
CA GLU A 256 -6.14 -23.42 -0.21
C GLU A 256 -5.55 -23.43 -1.63
N ALA A 257 -6.10 -22.63 -2.54
CA ALA A 257 -5.55 -22.47 -3.89
C ALA A 257 -4.17 -21.80 -3.86
N LEU A 258 -3.98 -20.78 -3.02
CA LEU A 258 -2.70 -20.10 -2.83
C LEU A 258 -1.64 -21.00 -2.19
N ILE A 259 -2.04 -21.83 -1.22
CA ILE A 259 -1.16 -22.84 -0.60
C ILE A 259 -0.63 -23.79 -1.69
N ARG A 260 -1.49 -24.27 -2.60
CA ARG A 260 -1.07 -25.14 -3.70
C ARG A 260 -0.17 -24.44 -4.71
N LYS A 261 -0.47 -23.17 -5.01
CA LYS A 261 0.30 -22.39 -5.99
C LYS A 261 1.70 -22.05 -5.48
N PHE A 262 1.81 -21.58 -4.23
CA PHE A 262 3.04 -20.98 -3.69
C PHE A 262 3.71 -21.82 -2.58
N GLY A 263 3.13 -22.91 -2.17
CA GLY A 263 3.71 -23.75 -1.12
C GLY A 263 3.60 -23.17 0.29
N PHE A 264 2.67 -22.24 0.55
CA PHE A 264 2.49 -21.70 1.91
C PHE A 264 2.19 -22.78 2.93
N GLY A 265 2.72 -22.64 4.14
CA GLY A 265 2.37 -23.50 5.26
C GLY A 265 0.89 -23.35 5.64
N ARG A 266 0.13 -24.46 5.70
CA ARG A 266 -1.33 -24.42 6.01
C ARG A 266 -1.64 -23.71 7.31
N ALA A 267 -0.88 -24.01 8.38
CA ALA A 267 -1.05 -23.37 9.68
C ALA A 267 -0.73 -21.87 9.62
N GLN A 268 0.32 -21.50 8.92
CA GLN A 268 0.71 -20.10 8.72
C GLN A 268 -0.36 -19.32 7.97
N HIS A 269 -0.91 -19.88 6.88
CA HIS A 269 -1.95 -19.22 6.10
C HIS A 269 -3.27 -19.14 6.87
N ALA A 270 -3.62 -20.15 7.67
CA ALA A 270 -4.78 -20.10 8.55
C ALA A 270 -4.63 -18.98 9.62
N ALA A 271 -3.46 -18.86 10.23
CA ALA A 271 -3.17 -17.79 11.18
C ALA A 271 -3.25 -16.39 10.52
N TYR A 272 -2.82 -16.27 9.25
CA TYR A 272 -2.97 -15.04 8.46
C TYR A 272 -4.45 -14.69 8.26
N ILE A 273 -5.30 -15.65 7.86
CA ILE A 273 -6.76 -15.44 7.73
C ILE A 273 -7.36 -14.96 9.07
N ASP A 274 -7.03 -15.63 10.17
CA ASP A 274 -7.56 -15.26 11.49
C ASP A 274 -7.07 -13.88 11.95
N SER A 275 -5.84 -13.49 11.59
CA SER A 275 -5.32 -12.13 11.82
C SER A 275 -6.10 -11.07 11.02
N VAL A 276 -6.35 -11.32 9.73
CA VAL A 276 -7.15 -10.42 8.87
C VAL A 276 -8.57 -10.25 9.42
N LEU A 277 -9.22 -11.34 9.84
CA LEU A 277 -10.58 -11.28 10.40
C LEU A 277 -10.62 -10.52 11.73
N ARG A 278 -9.60 -10.62 12.59
CA ARG A 278 -9.49 -9.77 13.79
C ARG A 278 -9.38 -8.30 13.44
N ARG A 279 -8.54 -7.93 12.46
CA ARG A 279 -8.41 -6.54 11.97
C ARG A 279 -9.75 -5.99 11.46
N PHE A 280 -10.50 -6.76 10.69
CA PHE A 280 -11.82 -6.35 10.18
C PHE A 280 -12.86 -6.19 11.28
N ARG A 281 -12.76 -6.93 12.38
CA ARG A 281 -13.64 -6.79 13.57
C ARG A 281 -13.28 -5.60 14.45
N ASN A 282 -12.17 -4.88 14.18
CA ASN A 282 -11.76 -3.72 14.96
C ASN A 282 -12.74 -2.55 14.75
N PRO A 283 -13.58 -2.20 15.74
CA PRO A 283 -14.58 -1.14 15.58
C PRO A 283 -13.97 0.26 15.50
N TRP A 284 -12.75 0.42 15.97
CA TRP A 284 -12.04 1.71 15.94
C TRP A 284 -11.63 2.13 14.53
N LEU A 285 -11.52 1.19 13.61
CA LEU A 285 -11.24 1.48 12.20
C LEU A 285 -12.41 2.19 11.51
N ARG A 286 -13.64 2.06 12.03
CA ARG A 286 -14.87 2.66 11.47
C ARG A 286 -15.00 2.45 9.97
N ASP A 287 -14.55 1.30 9.49
CA ASP A 287 -14.54 0.98 8.06
C ASP A 287 -15.95 0.65 7.59
N THR A 288 -16.42 1.38 6.56
CA THR A 288 -17.80 1.28 6.14
C THR A 288 -18.01 0.27 5.00
N VAL A 289 -19.13 -0.43 5.06
CA VAL A 289 -19.62 -1.32 3.99
C VAL A 289 -19.65 -0.59 2.65
N ALA A 290 -20.15 0.66 2.61
CA ALA A 290 -20.23 1.46 1.39
C ALA A 290 -18.85 1.75 0.78
N ARG A 291 -17.84 2.11 1.61
CA ARG A 291 -16.48 2.36 1.12
C ARG A 291 -15.85 1.09 0.55
N VAL A 292 -15.96 0.00 1.28
CA VAL A 292 -15.33 -1.28 0.88
C VAL A 292 -16.10 -1.93 -0.26
N GLY A 293 -17.43 -1.80 -0.33
CA GLY A 293 -18.29 -2.35 -1.40
C GLY A 293 -18.24 -1.56 -2.71
N HIS A 294 -17.67 -0.35 -2.72
CA HIS A 294 -17.62 0.51 -3.90
C HIS A 294 -17.02 -0.20 -5.12
N ASP A 295 -17.58 0.10 -6.30
CA ASP A 295 -17.14 -0.38 -7.62
C ASP A 295 -17.14 -1.93 -7.74
N PRO A 296 -18.29 -2.60 -7.58
CA PRO A 296 -18.37 -4.05 -7.63
C PRO A 296 -18.02 -4.62 -9.02
N ALA A 297 -18.39 -3.93 -10.10
CA ALA A 297 -18.09 -4.38 -11.46
C ALA A 297 -16.59 -4.58 -11.69
N ARG A 298 -15.76 -3.61 -11.26
CA ARG A 298 -14.30 -3.74 -11.34
C ARG A 298 -13.78 -4.88 -10.46
N LYS A 299 -14.33 -5.04 -9.26
CA LYS A 299 -13.85 -6.06 -8.30
C LYS A 299 -14.24 -7.48 -8.69
N LEU A 300 -15.29 -7.64 -9.46
CA LEU A 300 -15.69 -8.92 -10.05
C LEU A 300 -14.93 -9.22 -11.36
N SER A 301 -14.37 -8.20 -12.03
CA SER A 301 -13.63 -8.40 -13.28
C SER A 301 -12.35 -9.23 -13.08
N ALA A 302 -11.95 -9.96 -14.11
CA ALA A 302 -10.70 -10.70 -14.10
C ALA A 302 -9.49 -9.76 -14.33
N PRO A 303 -8.32 -10.01 -13.68
CA PRO A 303 -8.00 -11.03 -12.68
C PRO A 303 -8.04 -10.45 -11.25
N LEU A 304 -9.19 -10.11 -10.73
CA LEU A 304 -9.32 -9.48 -9.40
C LEU A 304 -9.94 -10.42 -8.35
N TYR A 305 -10.40 -9.86 -7.26
CA TYR A 305 -10.63 -10.45 -5.95
C TYR A 305 -11.50 -11.72 -5.90
N PHE A 306 -12.38 -11.95 -6.88
CA PHE A 306 -13.25 -13.14 -6.90
C PHE A 306 -12.99 -14.04 -8.10
N SER A 307 -12.95 -13.49 -9.31
CA SER A 307 -12.82 -14.28 -10.54
C SER A 307 -11.54 -15.10 -10.57
N TYR A 308 -10.40 -14.50 -10.24
CA TYR A 308 -9.13 -15.22 -10.24
C TYR A 308 -9.05 -16.33 -9.17
N PRO A 309 -9.32 -16.07 -7.86
CA PRO A 309 -9.28 -17.14 -6.86
C PRO A 309 -10.31 -18.25 -7.11
N ILE A 310 -11.48 -17.96 -7.67
CA ILE A 310 -12.45 -18.97 -8.08
C ILE A 310 -11.86 -19.85 -9.19
N THR A 311 -11.33 -19.24 -10.26
CA THR A 311 -10.73 -19.95 -11.40
C THR A 311 -9.52 -20.78 -10.95
N LEU A 312 -8.66 -20.22 -10.11
CA LEU A 312 -7.48 -20.90 -9.58
C LEU A 312 -7.88 -22.12 -8.72
N ALA A 313 -8.83 -21.94 -7.80
CA ALA A 313 -9.30 -23.01 -6.93
C ALA A 313 -10.00 -24.11 -7.74
N ALA A 314 -10.87 -23.76 -8.69
CA ALA A 314 -11.52 -24.71 -9.58
C ALA A 314 -10.51 -25.49 -10.43
N GLY A 315 -9.45 -24.82 -10.94
CA GLY A 315 -8.37 -25.48 -11.69
C GLY A 315 -7.61 -26.54 -10.87
N TYR A 316 -7.58 -26.41 -9.56
CA TYR A 316 -7.05 -27.40 -8.63
C TYR A 316 -8.08 -28.43 -8.15
N GLY A 317 -9.32 -28.39 -8.64
CA GLY A 317 -10.41 -29.27 -8.17
C GLY A 317 -10.86 -28.98 -6.74
N LEU A 318 -10.66 -27.75 -6.26
CA LEU A 318 -11.07 -27.33 -4.91
C LEU A 318 -12.50 -26.79 -4.91
N ALA A 319 -13.15 -26.85 -3.74
CA ALA A 319 -14.47 -26.25 -3.54
C ALA A 319 -14.41 -24.71 -3.67
N VAL A 320 -15.43 -24.13 -4.31
CA VAL A 320 -15.55 -22.68 -4.56
C VAL A 320 -16.92 -22.11 -4.15
N ASP A 321 -17.76 -22.89 -3.49
CA ASP A 321 -19.14 -22.54 -3.16
C ASP A 321 -19.25 -21.25 -2.32
N LYS A 322 -18.37 -21.05 -1.34
CA LYS A 322 -18.34 -19.86 -0.50
C LYS A 322 -17.81 -18.62 -1.25
N LEU A 323 -16.78 -18.81 -2.09
CA LEU A 323 -16.27 -17.76 -2.96
C LEU A 323 -17.33 -17.31 -3.98
N ALA A 324 -18.01 -18.27 -4.61
CA ALA A 324 -19.08 -17.99 -5.58
C ALA A 324 -20.26 -17.27 -4.92
N LEU A 325 -20.66 -17.69 -3.70
CA LEU A 325 -21.71 -17.01 -2.96
C LEU A 325 -21.35 -15.57 -2.61
N ALA A 326 -20.11 -15.34 -2.17
CA ALA A 326 -19.62 -13.99 -1.87
C ALA A 326 -19.51 -13.11 -3.12
N ALA A 327 -19.15 -13.68 -4.27
CA ALA A 327 -19.18 -12.98 -5.56
C ALA A 327 -20.62 -12.63 -6.00
N ALA A 328 -21.56 -13.57 -5.85
CA ALA A 328 -22.98 -13.35 -6.17
C ALA A 328 -23.62 -12.24 -5.32
N ALA A 329 -23.17 -12.06 -4.09
CA ALA A 329 -23.63 -10.95 -3.22
C ALA A 329 -23.24 -9.56 -3.71
N ALA A 330 -22.35 -9.45 -4.70
CA ALA A 330 -21.92 -8.20 -5.33
C ALA A 330 -22.78 -7.80 -6.55
N LEU A 331 -23.65 -8.71 -7.03
CA LEU A 331 -24.56 -8.51 -8.16
C LEU A 331 -25.91 -7.95 -7.70
#